data_06f9d8345f313f824e89cafadb64e3e4
#
_entry.id   06f9d8345f313f824e89cafadb64e3e4
#
_cell.length_a   1.000
_cell.length_b   1.000
_cell.length_c   1.000
_cell.angle_alpha   90.00
_cell.angle_beta   90.00
_cell.angle_gamma   90.00
#
_symmetry.space_group_name_H-M   'P 1'
#
loop_
_entity.id
_entity.type
_entity.pdbx_description
1 polymer ?
#
loop_
_entity_poly.entity_id
_entity_poly.type
_entity_poly.pdbx_seq_one_letter_code
_entity_poly.pdbx_strand_id
1 'polypeptide(L)'
;MSRQRWTTLLKGDAEKTNRALSLSGVFDECMWVIGNPLASTLAVISGLLAFSFTGMCVVIGALMFLTELTTEPKSQTQLAREAGMTRKEYREREAARSKALQAEAAVEYARDKARAEGKTAAEVKAAMQKAEAEVKAGRKESIWGPGLIAVCVTWFGLGAFQSAASISIVAFATEAHMKQFTGFVFACFSFSSLIGALVYGAKNWTIPLWKRFYFCLAVVNLGIGSFMFAKHLWVIMIIYLCIGVCQAPTWVNGNQLMLHLVPPTRFTEGMAWMGAMNSIGGSVGSAIAGQFIDRMGSRGGFIVVTALALTSLAIAMLGFKQIKESTEQPTLTNVSV
;
A
#
# COMPACT_ATOMS: atom_id res chain seq x y z
N MET A 1 0.73 -14.37 1.72
CA MET A 1 0.67 -15.85 1.54
C MET A 1 -0.34 -16.29 0.48
N SER A 2 -1.58 -15.79 0.44
CA SER A 2 -2.58 -16.18 -0.58
C SER A 2 -2.14 -15.88 -2.02
N ARG A 3 -1.58 -14.70 -2.28
CA ARG A 3 -1.06 -14.30 -3.61
C ARG A 3 0.05 -15.24 -4.12
N GLN A 4 0.89 -15.75 -3.23
CA GLN A 4 1.95 -16.71 -3.60
C GLN A 4 1.38 -18.09 -3.98
N ARG A 5 0.27 -18.51 -3.37
CA ARG A 5 -0.43 -19.76 -3.79
C ARG A 5 -0.97 -19.62 -5.21
N TRP A 6 -1.56 -18.47 -5.57
CA TRP A 6 -2.04 -18.22 -6.93
C TRP A 6 -0.93 -18.28 -7.99
N THR A 7 0.20 -17.63 -7.73
CA THR A 7 1.33 -17.66 -8.67
C THR A 7 1.93 -19.05 -8.82
N THR A 8 1.83 -19.91 -7.80
CA THR A 8 2.33 -21.28 -7.85
C THR A 8 1.35 -22.20 -8.59
N LEU A 9 0.05 -22.08 -8.33
CA LEU A 9 -1.00 -22.90 -8.96
C LEU A 9 -1.20 -22.60 -10.45
N LEU A 10 -1.05 -21.33 -10.84
CA LEU A 10 -1.28 -20.87 -12.22
C LEU A 10 0.03 -20.66 -12.98
N LYS A 11 1.10 -21.35 -12.57
CA LYS A 11 2.42 -21.27 -13.17
C LYS A 11 2.34 -21.63 -14.66
N GLY A 12 2.63 -20.66 -15.55
CA GLY A 12 2.61 -20.83 -17.00
C GLY A 12 1.43 -20.15 -17.71
N ASP A 13 0.45 -19.63 -16.97
CA ASP A 13 -0.69 -18.89 -17.56
C ASP A 13 -0.74 -17.47 -16.95
N ALA A 14 -0.09 -16.54 -17.63
CA ALA A 14 0.02 -15.15 -17.18
C ALA A 14 -1.36 -14.46 -17.09
N GLU A 15 -2.29 -14.80 -18.00
CA GLU A 15 -3.63 -14.20 -18.03
C GLU A 15 -4.46 -14.64 -16.82
N LYS A 16 -4.46 -15.94 -16.51
CA LYS A 16 -5.17 -16.46 -15.32
C LYS A 16 -4.54 -15.96 -14.03
N THR A 17 -3.21 -15.88 -13.98
CA THR A 17 -2.50 -15.31 -12.82
C THR A 17 -2.90 -13.87 -12.59
N ASN A 18 -2.96 -13.05 -13.65
CA ASN A 18 -3.37 -11.66 -13.54
C ASN A 18 -4.82 -11.50 -13.10
N ARG A 19 -5.73 -12.32 -13.64
CA ARG A 19 -7.13 -12.38 -13.20
C ARG A 19 -7.27 -12.77 -11.72
N ALA A 20 -6.51 -13.76 -11.25
CA ALA A 20 -6.53 -14.21 -9.86
C ALA A 20 -5.98 -13.13 -8.89
N LEU A 21 -4.92 -12.42 -9.29
CA LEU A 21 -4.37 -11.32 -8.51
C LEU A 21 -5.33 -10.12 -8.46
N SER A 22 -6.01 -9.82 -9.56
CA SER A 22 -7.05 -8.78 -9.62
C SER A 22 -8.24 -9.15 -8.72
N LEU A 23 -8.68 -10.40 -8.76
CA LEU A 23 -9.75 -10.89 -7.88
C LEU A 23 -9.36 -10.78 -6.41
N SER A 24 -8.11 -11.12 -6.06
CA SER A 24 -7.60 -10.93 -4.69
C SER A 24 -7.65 -9.46 -4.26
N GLY A 25 -7.35 -8.52 -5.17
CA GLY A 25 -7.49 -7.09 -4.90
C GLY A 25 -8.93 -6.67 -4.61
N VAL A 26 -9.89 -7.19 -5.37
CA VAL A 26 -11.31 -6.93 -5.12
C VAL A 26 -11.75 -7.48 -3.75
N PHE A 27 -11.30 -8.66 -3.37
CA PHE A 27 -11.58 -9.21 -2.04
C PHE A 27 -10.96 -8.35 -0.92
N ASP A 28 -9.73 -7.88 -1.09
CA ASP A 28 -9.09 -6.98 -0.13
C ASP A 28 -9.93 -5.70 0.06
N GLU A 29 -10.41 -5.07 -1.03
CA GLU A 29 -11.31 -3.89 -0.95
C GLU A 29 -12.65 -4.21 -0.30
N CYS A 30 -13.29 -5.32 -0.63
CA CYS A 30 -14.53 -5.76 0.01
C CYS A 30 -14.34 -5.94 1.52
N MET A 31 -13.23 -6.51 1.95
CA MET A 31 -12.92 -6.67 3.37
C MET A 31 -12.79 -5.33 4.10
N TRP A 32 -12.22 -4.31 3.46
CA TRP A 32 -12.15 -2.96 4.02
C TRP A 32 -13.52 -2.30 4.10
N VAL A 33 -14.34 -2.44 3.04
CA VAL A 33 -15.68 -1.85 2.96
C VAL A 33 -16.62 -2.44 4.00
N ILE A 34 -16.56 -3.75 4.24
CA ILE A 34 -17.45 -4.46 5.18
C ILE A 34 -16.85 -4.49 6.58
N GLY A 35 -15.55 -4.75 6.72
CA GLY A 35 -14.89 -5.01 7.99
C GLY A 35 -14.89 -3.79 8.92
N ASN A 36 -14.54 -2.62 8.42
CA ASN A 36 -14.48 -1.41 9.25
C ASN A 36 -15.85 -1.00 9.82
N PRO A 37 -16.93 -0.89 9.01
CA PRO A 37 -18.25 -0.59 9.53
C PRO A 37 -18.76 -1.66 10.50
N LEU A 38 -18.56 -2.93 10.19
CA LEU A 38 -18.98 -4.04 11.03
C LEU A 38 -18.25 -4.02 12.38
N ALA A 39 -16.93 -3.88 12.38
CA ALA A 39 -16.15 -3.79 13.61
C ALA A 39 -16.56 -2.58 14.45
N SER A 40 -16.78 -1.42 13.81
CA SER A 40 -17.22 -0.19 14.49
C SER A 40 -18.62 -0.36 15.10
N THR A 41 -19.55 -0.99 14.39
CA THR A 41 -20.92 -1.23 14.89
C THR A 41 -20.91 -2.19 16.08
N LEU A 42 -20.13 -3.28 15.99
CA LEU A 42 -19.99 -4.23 17.10
C LEU A 42 -19.33 -3.57 18.32
N ALA A 43 -18.36 -2.68 18.12
CA ALA A 43 -17.69 -1.95 19.20
C ALA A 43 -18.64 -0.98 19.92
N VAL A 44 -19.66 -0.46 19.23
CA VAL A 44 -20.71 0.36 19.86
C VAL A 44 -21.57 -0.45 20.83
N ILE A 45 -21.87 -1.72 20.45
CA ILE A 45 -22.68 -2.62 21.30
C ILE A 45 -21.84 -3.09 22.49
N SER A 46 -20.66 -3.62 22.23
CA SER A 46 -19.72 -4.07 23.27
C SER A 46 -18.31 -4.22 22.66
N GLY A 47 -17.31 -3.61 23.33
CA GLY A 47 -15.91 -3.77 22.94
C GLY A 47 -15.46 -5.24 22.98
N LEU A 48 -15.93 -6.00 23.97
CA LEU A 48 -15.64 -7.44 24.08
C LEU A 48 -16.22 -8.22 22.89
N LEU A 49 -17.44 -7.86 22.46
CA LEU A 49 -18.10 -8.50 21.32
C LEU A 49 -17.35 -8.24 20.02
N ALA A 50 -16.90 -7.01 19.77
CA ALA A 50 -16.08 -6.67 18.62
C ALA A 50 -14.74 -7.44 18.60
N PHE A 51 -14.07 -7.52 19.75
CA PHE A 51 -12.81 -8.24 19.91
C PHE A 51 -12.98 -9.74 19.67
N SER A 52 -14.00 -10.35 20.31
CA SER A 52 -14.29 -11.78 20.19
C SER A 52 -14.67 -12.15 18.76
N PHE A 53 -15.51 -11.35 18.11
CA PHE A 53 -15.91 -11.57 16.72
C PHE A 53 -14.73 -11.47 15.75
N THR A 54 -13.91 -10.43 15.89
CA THR A 54 -12.71 -10.26 15.07
C THR A 54 -11.71 -11.41 15.28
N GLY A 55 -11.48 -11.79 16.54
CA GLY A 55 -10.63 -12.92 16.89
C GLY A 55 -11.14 -14.24 16.32
N MET A 56 -12.45 -14.49 16.38
CA MET A 56 -13.09 -15.67 15.80
C MET A 56 -12.90 -15.70 14.26
N CYS A 57 -13.12 -14.58 13.57
CA CYS A 57 -12.92 -14.50 12.13
C CYS A 57 -11.46 -14.78 11.74
N VAL A 58 -10.49 -14.26 12.51
CA VAL A 58 -9.06 -14.52 12.28
C VAL A 58 -8.74 -16.00 12.49
N VAL A 59 -9.24 -16.61 13.57
CA VAL A 59 -9.01 -18.05 13.86
C VAL A 59 -9.64 -18.91 12.79
N ILE A 60 -10.90 -18.67 12.42
CA ILE A 60 -11.59 -19.44 11.36
C ILE A 60 -10.84 -19.29 10.03
N GLY A 61 -10.49 -18.07 9.63
CA GLY A 61 -9.74 -17.83 8.41
C GLY A 61 -8.37 -18.48 8.41
N ALA A 62 -7.66 -18.47 9.53
CA ALA A 62 -6.38 -19.16 9.70
C ALA A 62 -6.54 -20.67 9.62
N LEU A 63 -7.55 -21.25 10.27
CA LEU A 63 -7.84 -22.68 10.20
C LEU A 63 -8.20 -23.12 8.79
N MET A 64 -9.10 -22.41 8.11
CA MET A 64 -9.44 -22.68 6.71
C MET A 64 -8.21 -22.62 5.80
N PHE A 65 -7.34 -21.65 6.02
CA PHE A 65 -6.11 -21.49 5.24
C PHE A 65 -5.10 -22.61 5.51
N LEU A 66 -4.99 -23.08 6.75
CA LEU A 66 -4.06 -24.15 7.16
C LEU A 66 -4.56 -25.54 6.78
N THR A 67 -5.88 -25.76 6.75
CA THR A 67 -6.46 -27.05 6.36
C THR A 67 -6.47 -27.27 4.84
N GLU A 68 -6.32 -26.21 4.05
CA GLU A 68 -6.26 -26.28 2.59
C GLU A 68 -4.84 -26.69 2.12
N LEU A 69 -4.52 -27.97 2.30
CA LEU A 69 -3.21 -28.55 1.97
C LEU A 69 -3.00 -28.75 0.46
N THR A 70 -4.09 -28.86 -0.31
CA THR A 70 -4.04 -29.12 -1.77
C THR A 70 -3.40 -27.99 -2.55
N THR A 71 -3.49 -26.77 -2.04
CA THR A 71 -2.97 -25.54 -2.65
C THR A 71 -1.65 -25.09 -2.03
N GLU A 72 -1.10 -25.88 -1.10
CA GLU A 72 0.14 -25.52 -0.41
C GLU A 72 1.34 -25.66 -1.37
N PRO A 73 2.20 -24.63 -1.51
CA PRO A 73 3.44 -24.76 -2.26
C PRO A 73 4.31 -25.86 -1.64
N LYS A 74 4.81 -26.77 -2.46
CA LYS A 74 5.69 -27.85 -2.00
C LYS A 74 6.82 -27.30 -1.15
N SER A 75 7.08 -27.91 -0.01
CA SER A 75 8.18 -27.52 0.85
C SER A 75 9.52 -27.70 0.15
N GLN A 76 10.53 -26.94 0.55
CA GLN A 76 11.89 -27.07 -0.01
C GLN A 76 12.44 -28.51 0.10
N THR A 77 12.02 -29.22 1.13
CA THR A 77 12.41 -30.62 1.34
C THR A 77 11.75 -31.57 0.33
N GLN A 78 10.48 -31.32 -0.01
CA GLN A 78 9.77 -32.08 -1.04
C GLN A 78 10.33 -31.79 -2.44
N LEU A 79 10.59 -30.52 -2.75
CA LEU A 79 11.18 -30.11 -4.03
C LEU A 79 12.60 -30.67 -4.21
N ALA A 80 13.40 -30.71 -3.12
CA ALA A 80 14.73 -31.32 -3.15
C ALA A 80 14.66 -32.83 -3.40
N ARG A 81 13.72 -33.54 -2.76
CA ARG A 81 13.51 -34.99 -2.99
C ARG A 81 13.06 -35.27 -4.42
N GLU A 82 12.14 -34.50 -4.97
CA GLU A 82 11.70 -34.62 -6.38
C GLU A 82 12.82 -34.34 -7.37
N ALA A 83 13.74 -33.44 -7.04
CA ALA A 83 14.93 -33.14 -7.84
C ALA A 83 16.07 -34.15 -7.65
N GLY A 84 15.93 -35.17 -6.79
CA GLY A 84 16.98 -36.13 -6.48
C GLY A 84 18.20 -35.55 -5.77
N MET A 85 18.00 -34.43 -5.06
CA MET A 85 19.08 -33.69 -4.40
C MET A 85 18.87 -33.63 -2.89
N THR A 86 19.96 -33.38 -2.15
CA THR A 86 19.85 -33.03 -0.74
C THR A 86 19.23 -31.63 -0.60
N ARG A 87 18.59 -31.36 0.55
CA ARG A 87 18.01 -30.04 0.85
C ARG A 87 19.04 -28.91 0.74
N LYS A 88 20.30 -29.19 1.05
CA LYS A 88 21.40 -28.23 0.97
C LYS A 88 21.72 -27.88 -0.49
N GLU A 89 21.92 -28.88 -1.33
CA GLU A 89 22.19 -28.73 -2.76
C GLU A 89 21.05 -28.02 -3.48
N TYR A 90 19.79 -28.39 -3.18
CA TYR A 90 18.62 -27.74 -3.74
C TYR A 90 18.58 -26.24 -3.37
N ARG A 91 18.85 -25.92 -2.10
CA ARG A 91 18.89 -24.54 -1.62
C ARG A 91 20.01 -23.71 -2.27
N GLU A 92 21.18 -24.30 -2.46
CA GLU A 92 22.30 -23.66 -3.14
C GLU A 92 21.99 -23.44 -4.62
N ARG A 93 21.37 -24.39 -5.29
CA ARG A 93 20.92 -24.28 -6.69
C ARG A 93 19.83 -23.21 -6.86
N GLU A 94 18.85 -23.18 -5.98
CA GLU A 94 17.79 -22.15 -5.97
C GLU A 94 18.36 -20.77 -5.69
N ALA A 95 19.30 -20.64 -4.77
CA ALA A 95 20.00 -19.40 -4.49
C ALA A 95 20.82 -18.91 -5.68
N ALA A 96 21.54 -19.83 -6.37
CA ALA A 96 22.28 -19.50 -7.59
C ALA A 96 21.34 -19.07 -8.73
N ARG A 97 20.23 -19.79 -8.93
CA ARG A 97 19.20 -19.44 -9.91
C ARG A 97 18.55 -18.09 -9.62
N SER A 98 18.18 -17.84 -8.37
CA SER A 98 17.64 -16.56 -7.94
C SER A 98 18.62 -15.42 -8.18
N LYS A 99 19.91 -15.64 -7.90
CA LYS A 99 20.98 -14.68 -8.14
C LYS A 99 21.19 -14.41 -9.64
N ALA A 100 21.09 -15.43 -10.49
CA ALA A 100 21.17 -15.28 -11.95
C ALA A 100 19.99 -14.46 -12.50
N LEU A 101 18.75 -14.76 -12.07
CA LEU A 101 17.56 -14.00 -12.45
C LEU A 101 17.61 -12.54 -11.98
N GLN A 102 18.14 -12.32 -10.75
CA GLN A 102 18.36 -10.96 -10.25
C GLN A 102 19.39 -10.20 -11.09
N ALA A 103 20.48 -10.87 -11.52
CA ALA A 103 21.49 -10.26 -12.37
C ALA A 103 20.90 -9.88 -13.73
N GLU A 104 20.13 -10.78 -14.35
CA GLU A 104 19.46 -10.52 -15.61
C GLU A 104 18.50 -9.33 -15.53
N ALA A 105 17.64 -9.31 -14.51
CA ALA A 105 16.71 -8.21 -14.27
C ALA A 105 17.43 -6.87 -13.96
N ALA A 106 18.53 -6.90 -13.21
CA ALA A 106 19.32 -5.69 -12.93
C ALA A 106 20.00 -5.14 -14.18
N VAL A 107 20.52 -6.03 -15.05
CA VAL A 107 21.13 -5.65 -16.32
C VAL A 107 20.09 -5.06 -17.27
N GLU A 108 18.92 -5.68 -17.37
CA GLU A 108 17.82 -5.17 -18.18
C GLU A 108 17.36 -3.79 -17.70
N TYR A 109 17.17 -3.64 -16.39
CA TYR A 109 16.85 -2.36 -15.77
C TYR A 109 17.90 -1.29 -16.07
N ALA A 110 19.18 -1.60 -15.89
CA ALA A 110 20.27 -0.66 -16.15
C ALA A 110 20.33 -0.25 -17.65
N ARG A 111 20.07 -1.19 -18.55
CA ARG A 111 19.99 -0.95 -20.00
C ARG A 111 18.88 0.05 -20.33
N ASP A 112 17.67 -0.23 -19.83
CA ASP A 112 16.49 0.54 -20.19
C ASP A 112 16.52 1.93 -19.54
N LYS A 113 17.01 2.02 -18.29
CA LYS A 113 17.26 3.29 -17.63
C LYS A 113 18.27 4.16 -18.40
N ALA A 114 19.39 3.59 -18.80
CA ALA A 114 20.40 4.33 -19.55
C ALA A 114 19.91 4.77 -20.94
N ARG A 115 19.06 3.98 -21.60
CA ARG A 115 18.39 4.37 -22.86
C ARG A 115 17.38 5.50 -22.63
N ALA A 116 16.59 5.45 -21.55
CA ALA A 116 15.64 6.49 -21.20
C ALA A 116 16.32 7.83 -20.87
N GLU A 117 17.53 7.78 -20.31
CA GLU A 117 18.38 8.95 -20.03
C GLU A 117 19.10 9.48 -21.31
N GLY A 118 18.87 8.90 -22.48
CA GLY A 118 19.48 9.32 -23.75
C GLY A 118 20.98 9.07 -23.84
N LYS A 119 21.51 8.11 -23.07
CA LYS A 119 22.94 7.76 -23.07
C LYS A 119 23.37 7.09 -24.35
N THR A 120 24.62 7.27 -24.71
CA THR A 120 25.22 6.64 -25.89
C THR A 120 25.30 5.11 -25.74
N ALA A 121 25.40 4.39 -26.85
CA ALA A 121 25.49 2.93 -26.82
C ALA A 121 26.66 2.40 -25.96
N ALA A 122 27.77 3.13 -25.89
CA ALA A 122 28.90 2.79 -25.05
C ALA A 122 28.59 2.94 -23.55
N GLU A 123 27.94 4.01 -23.17
CA GLU A 123 27.50 4.27 -21.78
C GLU A 123 26.41 3.28 -21.33
N VAL A 124 25.49 2.89 -22.23
CA VAL A 124 24.51 1.83 -21.97
C VAL A 124 25.21 0.51 -21.66
N LYS A 125 26.21 0.13 -22.47
CA LYS A 125 26.98 -1.09 -22.25
C LYS A 125 27.77 -1.05 -20.93
N ALA A 126 28.36 0.09 -20.60
CA ALA A 126 29.05 0.28 -19.32
C ALA A 126 28.10 0.17 -18.12
N ALA A 127 26.88 0.73 -18.20
CA ALA A 127 25.87 0.60 -17.16
C ALA A 127 25.43 -0.86 -16.96
N MET A 128 25.24 -1.62 -18.04
CA MET A 128 24.90 -3.04 -17.97
C MET A 128 26.02 -3.86 -17.30
N GLN A 129 27.29 -3.66 -17.70
CA GLN A 129 28.43 -4.34 -17.09
C GLN A 129 28.59 -4.01 -15.61
N LYS A 130 28.35 -2.74 -15.23
CA LYS A 130 28.39 -2.32 -13.84
C LYS A 130 27.31 -3.00 -13.02
N ALA A 131 26.07 -3.06 -13.51
CA ALA A 131 24.95 -3.74 -12.84
C ALA A 131 25.23 -5.24 -12.64
N GLU A 132 25.75 -5.92 -13.66
CA GLU A 132 26.15 -7.32 -13.58
C GLU A 132 27.25 -7.57 -12.54
N ALA A 133 28.26 -6.70 -12.51
CA ALA A 133 29.37 -6.78 -11.55
C ALA A 133 28.89 -6.55 -10.11
N GLU A 134 27.97 -5.62 -9.88
CA GLU A 134 27.40 -5.34 -8.57
C GLU A 134 26.58 -6.51 -8.02
N VAL A 135 25.79 -7.18 -8.86
CA VAL A 135 25.04 -8.38 -8.45
C VAL A 135 26.00 -9.55 -8.19
N LYS A 136 27.03 -9.75 -9.02
CA LYS A 136 28.06 -10.79 -8.80
C LYS A 136 28.83 -10.55 -7.50
N ALA A 137 29.16 -9.29 -7.18
CA ALA A 137 29.82 -8.91 -5.94
C ALA A 137 28.94 -9.03 -4.69
N GLY A 138 27.66 -9.37 -4.87
CA GLY A 138 26.71 -9.47 -3.76
C GLY A 138 26.31 -8.11 -3.16
N ARG A 139 26.70 -7.01 -3.82
CA ARG A 139 26.24 -5.68 -3.45
C ARG A 139 24.74 -5.58 -3.76
N LYS A 140 23.94 -5.47 -2.71
CA LYS A 140 22.52 -5.14 -2.87
C LYS A 140 22.44 -3.70 -3.34
N GLU A 141 21.84 -3.47 -4.51
CA GLU A 141 21.48 -2.11 -4.91
C GLU A 141 20.71 -1.44 -3.75
N SER A 142 21.14 -0.25 -3.36
CA SER A 142 20.43 0.50 -2.34
C SER A 142 19.05 0.89 -2.90
N ILE A 143 17.98 0.52 -2.19
CA ILE A 143 16.63 0.98 -2.54
C ILE A 143 16.38 2.41 -2.04
N TRP A 144 17.22 2.89 -1.12
CA TRP A 144 17.04 4.19 -0.48
C TRP A 144 17.43 5.34 -1.42
N GLY A 145 16.61 5.51 -2.47
CA GLY A 145 16.63 6.70 -3.29
C GLY A 145 15.73 7.80 -2.71
N PRO A 146 15.96 9.08 -3.06
CA PRO A 146 15.15 10.20 -2.56
C PRO A 146 13.67 10.04 -2.88
N GLY A 147 13.30 9.40 -3.99
CA GLY A 147 11.92 9.10 -4.34
C GLY A 147 11.26 8.10 -3.39
N LEU A 148 11.94 7.00 -3.03
CA LEU A 148 11.40 6.03 -2.06
C LEU A 148 11.24 6.67 -0.69
N ILE A 149 12.20 7.46 -0.24
CA ILE A 149 12.12 8.18 1.03
C ILE A 149 10.90 9.11 1.03
N ALA A 150 10.70 9.89 -0.05
CA ALA A 150 9.54 10.77 -0.19
C ALA A 150 8.21 10.02 -0.09
N VAL A 151 8.09 8.87 -0.75
CA VAL A 151 6.89 8.03 -0.67
C VAL A 151 6.73 7.45 0.74
N CYS A 152 7.77 6.90 1.35
CA CYS A 152 7.72 6.35 2.71
C CYS A 152 7.26 7.39 3.74
N VAL A 153 7.79 8.61 3.67
CA VAL A 153 7.39 9.70 4.58
C VAL A 153 5.96 10.16 4.31
N THR A 154 5.53 10.18 3.04
CA THR A 154 4.14 10.45 2.69
C THR A 154 3.20 9.40 3.28
N TRP A 155 3.55 8.10 3.21
CA TRP A 155 2.76 7.01 3.80
C TRP A 155 2.72 7.05 5.32
N PHE A 156 3.83 7.45 5.96
CA PHE A 156 3.83 7.73 7.39
C PHE A 156 2.79 8.81 7.73
N GLY A 157 2.81 9.92 7.01
CA GLY A 157 1.85 11.01 7.19
C GLY A 157 0.41 10.57 6.96
N LEU A 158 0.14 9.80 5.87
CA LEU A 158 -1.18 9.22 5.57
C LEU A 158 -1.69 8.36 6.74
N GLY A 159 -0.87 7.45 7.25
CA GLY A 159 -1.21 6.63 8.40
C GLY A 159 -1.52 7.48 9.63
N ALA A 160 -0.67 8.49 9.90
CA ALA A 160 -0.79 9.32 11.08
C ALA A 160 -2.11 10.10 11.12
N PHE A 161 -2.44 10.87 10.07
CA PHE A 161 -3.68 11.66 10.12
C PHE A 161 -4.94 10.81 9.95
N GLN A 162 -4.90 9.70 9.20
CA GLN A 162 -6.07 8.82 9.05
C GLN A 162 -6.43 8.12 10.38
N SER A 163 -5.43 7.60 11.09
CA SER A 163 -5.65 6.98 12.40
C SER A 163 -6.10 8.00 13.45
N ALA A 164 -5.48 9.19 13.46
CA ALA A 164 -5.90 10.30 14.30
C ALA A 164 -7.35 10.71 14.01
N ALA A 165 -7.75 10.80 12.73
CA ALA A 165 -9.12 11.12 12.32
C ALA A 165 -10.11 10.07 12.80
N SER A 166 -9.76 8.78 12.70
CA SER A 166 -10.65 7.70 13.14
C SER A 166 -11.01 7.79 14.62
N ILE A 167 -10.02 7.97 15.51
CA ILE A 167 -10.29 8.09 16.94
C ILE A 167 -10.97 9.42 17.29
N SER A 168 -10.65 10.52 16.60
CA SER A 168 -11.28 11.83 16.82
C SER A 168 -12.76 11.83 16.42
N ILE A 169 -13.12 11.11 15.35
CA ILE A 169 -14.53 10.93 14.95
C ILE A 169 -15.30 10.13 16.00
N VAL A 170 -14.70 9.07 16.54
CA VAL A 170 -15.32 8.28 17.63
C VAL A 170 -15.54 9.14 18.86
N ALA A 171 -14.55 9.94 19.27
CA ALA A 171 -14.67 10.87 20.39
C ALA A 171 -15.78 11.90 20.14
N PHE A 172 -15.80 12.52 18.96
CA PHE A 172 -16.82 13.50 18.56
C PHE A 172 -18.24 12.91 18.56
N ALA A 173 -18.40 11.70 18.00
CA ALA A 173 -19.68 11.02 18.01
C ALA A 173 -20.15 10.66 19.43
N THR A 174 -19.20 10.34 20.32
CA THR A 174 -19.49 10.05 21.73
C THR A 174 -19.94 11.31 22.49
N GLU A 175 -19.24 12.43 22.32
CA GLU A 175 -19.60 13.74 22.89
C GLU A 175 -20.97 14.25 22.38
N ALA A 176 -21.26 13.98 21.10
CA ALA A 176 -22.56 14.33 20.50
C ALA A 176 -23.71 13.36 20.87
N HIS A 177 -23.46 12.35 21.70
CA HIS A 177 -24.42 11.27 22.01
C HIS A 177 -24.93 10.51 20.79
N MET A 178 -24.12 10.46 19.73
CA MET A 178 -24.40 9.82 18.41
C MET A 178 -23.45 8.66 18.11
N LYS A 179 -22.90 8.02 19.16
CA LYS A 179 -21.90 6.94 19.01
C LYS A 179 -22.38 5.81 18.10
N GLN A 180 -23.66 5.50 18.10
CA GLN A 180 -24.28 4.46 17.26
C GLN A 180 -24.14 4.73 15.76
N PHE A 181 -23.96 6.00 15.34
CA PHE A 181 -23.79 6.36 13.93
C PHE A 181 -22.33 6.32 13.44
N THR A 182 -21.36 6.06 14.33
CA THR A 182 -19.94 6.02 13.98
C THR A 182 -19.65 4.99 12.88
N GLY A 183 -20.26 3.80 12.97
CA GLY A 183 -20.13 2.76 11.93
C GLY A 183 -20.65 3.23 10.58
N PHE A 184 -21.75 4.00 10.57
CA PHE A 184 -22.32 4.54 9.33
C PHE A 184 -21.41 5.62 8.69
N VAL A 185 -20.75 6.45 9.51
CA VAL A 185 -19.75 7.43 9.03
C VAL A 185 -18.62 6.71 8.29
N PHE A 186 -18.06 5.65 8.86
CA PHE A 186 -17.02 4.87 8.21
C PHE A 186 -17.54 4.08 7.00
N ALA A 187 -18.79 3.61 7.03
CA ALA A 187 -19.41 2.97 5.86
C ALA A 187 -19.52 3.93 4.68
N CYS A 188 -19.91 5.18 4.91
CA CYS A 188 -19.96 6.21 3.86
C CYS A 188 -18.59 6.42 3.20
N PHE A 189 -17.52 6.50 4.01
CA PHE A 189 -16.16 6.64 3.50
C PHE A 189 -15.73 5.43 2.66
N SER A 190 -15.95 4.21 3.19
CA SER A 190 -15.60 2.98 2.51
C SER A 190 -16.39 2.79 1.21
N PHE A 191 -17.68 3.09 1.23
CA PHE A 191 -18.54 3.03 0.05
C PHE A 191 -18.08 4.01 -1.04
N SER A 192 -17.76 5.24 -0.66
CA SER A 192 -17.22 6.23 -1.59
C SER A 192 -15.86 5.81 -2.14
N SER A 193 -14.99 5.22 -1.32
CA SER A 193 -13.69 4.68 -1.74
C SER A 193 -13.85 3.54 -2.75
N LEU A 194 -14.83 2.65 -2.55
CA LEU A 194 -15.15 1.58 -3.50
C LEU A 194 -15.58 2.14 -4.85
N ILE A 195 -16.48 3.13 -4.87
CA ILE A 195 -16.88 3.82 -6.11
C ILE A 195 -15.64 4.41 -6.79
N GLY A 196 -14.78 5.07 -6.02
CA GLY A 196 -13.52 5.63 -6.51
C GLY A 196 -12.62 4.57 -7.15
N ALA A 197 -12.46 3.42 -6.51
CA ALA A 197 -11.68 2.29 -7.03
C ALA A 197 -12.25 1.77 -8.36
N LEU A 198 -13.56 1.58 -8.45
CA LEU A 198 -14.23 1.08 -9.65
C LEU A 198 -14.10 2.07 -10.82
N VAL A 199 -14.39 3.34 -10.58
CA VAL A 199 -14.29 4.39 -11.61
C VAL A 199 -12.83 4.57 -12.05
N TYR A 200 -11.90 4.54 -11.10
CA TYR A 200 -10.49 4.69 -11.38
C TYR A 200 -9.93 3.51 -12.18
N GLY A 201 -10.33 2.28 -11.84
CA GLY A 201 -9.90 1.06 -12.52
C GLY A 201 -10.51 0.86 -13.91
N ALA A 202 -11.73 1.37 -14.14
CA ALA A 202 -12.41 1.26 -15.43
C ALA A 202 -11.88 2.24 -16.50
N LYS A 203 -11.15 3.26 -16.10
CA LYS A 203 -10.69 4.32 -17.00
C LYS A 203 -9.23 4.14 -17.42
N ASN A 204 -8.96 4.19 -18.73
CA ASN A 204 -7.62 4.33 -19.26
C ASN A 204 -7.14 5.78 -19.07
N TRP A 205 -6.14 5.97 -18.22
CA TRP A 205 -5.67 7.28 -17.82
C TRP A 205 -4.55 7.78 -18.75
N THR A 206 -4.77 8.89 -19.40
CA THR A 206 -3.77 9.64 -20.20
C THR A 206 -2.99 10.65 -19.36
N ILE A 207 -3.50 11.00 -18.16
CA ILE A 207 -2.87 11.95 -17.24
C ILE A 207 -1.66 11.30 -16.57
N PRO A 208 -0.49 11.97 -16.51
CA PRO A 208 0.70 11.45 -15.84
C PRO A 208 0.44 10.99 -14.41
N LEU A 209 1.10 9.90 -13.99
CA LEU A 209 0.91 9.25 -12.69
C LEU A 209 1.12 10.21 -11.51
N TRP A 210 2.16 11.04 -11.56
CA TRP A 210 2.44 12.00 -10.50
C TRP A 210 1.32 13.04 -10.32
N LYS A 211 0.69 13.53 -11.41
CA LYS A 211 -0.44 14.46 -11.31
C LYS A 211 -1.64 13.84 -10.62
N ARG A 212 -1.98 12.60 -10.99
CA ARG A 212 -3.08 11.85 -10.39
C ARG A 212 -2.83 11.58 -8.91
N PHE A 213 -1.59 11.19 -8.58
CA PHE A 213 -1.19 10.92 -7.20
C PHE A 213 -1.34 12.16 -6.32
N TYR A 214 -0.71 13.27 -6.70
CA TYR A 214 -0.75 14.51 -5.91
C TYR A 214 -2.13 15.12 -5.82
N PHE A 215 -2.93 15.03 -6.88
CA PHE A 215 -4.32 15.49 -6.86
C PHE A 215 -5.14 14.71 -5.84
N CYS A 216 -5.16 13.37 -5.92
CA CYS A 216 -5.91 12.54 -4.99
C CYS A 216 -5.39 12.72 -3.55
N LEU A 217 -4.07 12.77 -3.37
CA LEU A 217 -3.43 13.02 -2.08
C LEU A 217 -3.87 14.35 -1.47
N ALA A 218 -3.88 15.43 -2.26
CA ALA A 218 -4.30 16.75 -1.79
C ALA A 218 -5.78 16.76 -1.39
N VAL A 219 -6.66 16.16 -2.20
CA VAL A 219 -8.09 16.06 -1.91
C VAL A 219 -8.32 15.33 -0.57
N VAL A 220 -7.66 14.19 -0.36
CA VAL A 220 -7.80 13.42 0.88
C VAL A 220 -7.25 14.19 2.09
N ASN A 221 -6.05 14.78 1.98
CA ASN A 221 -5.42 15.53 3.07
C ASN A 221 -6.24 16.77 3.47
N LEU A 222 -6.64 17.58 2.48
CA LEU A 222 -7.41 18.80 2.74
C LEU A 222 -8.82 18.49 3.25
N GLY A 223 -9.45 17.45 2.70
CA GLY A 223 -10.77 17.04 3.13
C GLY A 223 -10.77 16.53 4.57
N ILE A 224 -9.87 15.62 4.95
CA ILE A 224 -9.75 15.15 6.35
C ILE A 224 -9.30 16.29 7.26
N GLY A 225 -8.38 17.14 6.80
CA GLY A 225 -7.96 18.34 7.53
C GLY A 225 -9.10 19.33 7.81
N SER A 226 -10.16 19.34 7.01
CA SER A 226 -11.32 20.20 7.21
C SER A 226 -12.27 19.74 8.33
N PHE A 227 -12.08 18.58 8.94
CA PHE A 227 -12.90 18.10 10.05
C PHE A 227 -12.89 19.03 11.26
N MET A 228 -11.84 19.81 11.43
CA MET A 228 -11.78 20.85 12.47
C MET A 228 -12.96 21.83 12.41
N PHE A 229 -13.51 22.08 11.22
CA PHE A 229 -14.65 22.98 11.01
C PHE A 229 -16.01 22.29 11.13
N ALA A 230 -16.03 20.96 11.28
CA ALA A 230 -17.28 20.21 11.39
C ALA A 230 -17.94 20.44 12.75
N LYS A 231 -19.18 20.95 12.74
CA LYS A 231 -20.00 21.15 13.93
C LYS A 231 -20.97 20.00 14.18
N HIS A 232 -21.24 19.19 13.18
CA HIS A 232 -22.17 18.07 13.21
C HIS A 232 -21.59 16.84 12.55
N LEU A 233 -21.92 15.66 13.04
CA LEU A 233 -21.46 14.38 12.50
C LEU A 233 -21.82 14.21 11.02
N TRP A 234 -22.96 14.73 10.58
CA TRP A 234 -23.41 14.69 9.20
C TRP A 234 -22.47 15.45 8.24
N VAL A 235 -21.82 16.51 8.72
CA VAL A 235 -20.83 17.25 7.91
C VAL A 235 -19.61 16.37 7.64
N ILE A 236 -19.15 15.62 8.64
CA ILE A 236 -18.05 14.67 8.48
C ILE A 236 -18.42 13.59 7.46
N MET A 237 -19.65 13.07 7.51
CA MET A 237 -20.14 12.08 6.53
C MET A 237 -20.12 12.62 5.11
N ILE A 238 -20.61 13.84 4.89
CA ILE A 238 -20.61 14.47 3.56
C ILE A 238 -19.18 14.65 3.06
N ILE A 239 -18.28 15.15 3.92
CA ILE A 239 -16.87 15.27 3.57
C ILE A 239 -16.29 13.89 3.20
N TYR A 240 -16.54 12.85 3.98
CA TYR A 240 -16.08 11.50 3.70
C TYR A 240 -16.63 10.93 2.38
N LEU A 241 -17.90 11.21 2.05
CA LEU A 241 -18.47 10.85 0.76
C LEU A 241 -17.76 11.54 -0.41
N CYS A 242 -17.40 12.81 -0.23
CA CYS A 242 -16.71 13.58 -1.28
C CYS A 242 -15.27 13.13 -1.48
N ILE A 243 -14.52 12.94 -0.38
CA ILE A 243 -13.08 12.63 -0.46
C ILE A 243 -12.77 11.15 -0.63
N GLY A 244 -13.68 10.28 -0.19
CA GLY A 244 -13.49 8.83 -0.26
C GLY A 244 -13.25 8.35 -1.69
N VAL A 245 -13.86 8.98 -2.70
CA VAL A 245 -13.61 8.69 -4.12
C VAL A 245 -12.12 8.79 -4.50
N CYS A 246 -11.34 9.63 -3.81
CA CYS A 246 -9.91 9.78 -4.04
C CYS A 246 -9.04 8.85 -3.16
N GLN A 247 -9.64 8.18 -2.17
CA GLN A 247 -8.89 7.33 -1.23
C GLN A 247 -8.23 6.13 -1.91
N ALA A 248 -9.03 5.27 -2.56
CA ALA A 248 -8.51 4.10 -3.28
C ALA A 248 -7.55 4.49 -4.41
N PRO A 249 -7.85 5.50 -5.27
CA PRO A 249 -6.88 6.01 -6.24
C PRO A 249 -5.55 6.46 -5.63
N THR A 250 -5.54 7.06 -4.43
CA THR A 250 -4.29 7.44 -3.75
C THR A 250 -3.41 6.21 -3.49
N TRP A 251 -4.00 5.11 -2.99
CA TRP A 251 -3.29 3.86 -2.74
C TRP A 251 -2.81 3.20 -4.04
N VAL A 252 -3.67 3.15 -5.06
CA VAL A 252 -3.32 2.57 -6.37
C VAL A 252 -2.16 3.33 -7.01
N ASN A 253 -2.24 4.66 -7.03
CA ASN A 253 -1.15 5.49 -7.56
C ASN A 253 0.15 5.32 -6.78
N GLY A 254 0.08 5.22 -5.45
CA GLY A 254 1.25 4.98 -4.63
C GLY A 254 1.91 3.62 -4.91
N ASN A 255 1.12 2.58 -5.07
CA ASN A 255 1.64 1.27 -5.48
C ASN A 255 2.28 1.32 -6.87
N GLN A 256 1.69 2.07 -7.81
CA GLN A 256 2.26 2.29 -9.14
C GLN A 256 3.57 3.10 -9.08
N LEU A 257 3.67 4.10 -8.20
CA LEU A 257 4.91 4.84 -7.99
C LEU A 257 6.07 3.93 -7.58
N MET A 258 5.82 2.89 -6.78
CA MET A 258 6.85 1.94 -6.38
C MET A 258 7.48 1.20 -7.56
N LEU A 259 6.73 0.95 -8.65
CA LEU A 259 7.26 0.32 -9.87
C LEU A 259 8.30 1.20 -10.59
N HIS A 260 8.24 2.53 -10.37
CA HIS A 260 9.20 3.47 -10.95
C HIS A 260 10.37 3.81 -10.02
N LEU A 261 10.18 3.65 -8.70
CA LEU A 261 11.12 4.11 -7.69
C LEU A 261 12.08 3.02 -7.20
N VAL A 262 11.66 1.76 -7.33
CA VAL A 262 12.39 0.61 -6.77
C VAL A 262 12.70 -0.39 -7.88
N PRO A 263 13.92 -0.97 -7.92
CA PRO A 263 14.24 -2.03 -8.86
C PRO A 263 13.26 -3.20 -8.75
N PRO A 264 12.87 -3.85 -9.87
CA PRO A 264 11.90 -4.96 -9.87
C PRO A 264 12.27 -6.09 -8.91
N THR A 265 13.57 -6.35 -8.75
CA THR A 265 14.13 -7.37 -7.85
C THR A 265 13.86 -7.11 -6.36
N ARG A 266 13.58 -5.85 -6.00
CA ARG A 266 13.38 -5.40 -4.62
C ARG A 266 12.01 -4.74 -4.39
N PHE A 267 11.11 -4.90 -5.34
CA PHE A 267 9.75 -4.31 -5.28
C PHE A 267 9.00 -4.68 -3.99
N THR A 268 9.05 -5.96 -3.60
CA THR A 268 8.40 -6.44 -2.37
C THR A 268 8.96 -5.76 -1.12
N GLU A 269 10.26 -5.47 -1.10
CA GLU A 269 10.90 -4.76 0.02
C GLU A 269 10.43 -3.30 0.07
N GLY A 270 10.35 -2.62 -1.08
CA GLY A 270 9.80 -1.26 -1.15
C GLY A 270 8.35 -1.19 -0.65
N MET A 271 7.51 -2.14 -1.07
CA MET A 271 6.12 -2.25 -0.59
C MET A 271 6.03 -2.53 0.91
N ALA A 272 6.93 -3.35 1.45
CA ALA A 272 6.98 -3.63 2.89
C ALA A 272 7.35 -2.38 3.69
N TRP A 273 8.31 -1.58 3.23
CA TRP A 273 8.66 -0.30 3.86
C TRP A 273 7.51 0.70 3.82
N MET A 274 6.82 0.82 2.69
CA MET A 274 5.65 1.68 2.56
C MET A 274 4.55 1.31 3.56
N GLY A 275 4.24 0.00 3.67
CA GLY A 275 3.26 -0.50 4.64
C GLY A 275 3.69 -0.31 6.09
N ALA A 276 4.96 -0.55 6.42
CA ALA A 276 5.52 -0.34 7.74
C ALA A 276 5.43 1.14 8.16
N MET A 277 5.79 2.06 7.27
CA MET A 277 5.72 3.50 7.54
C MET A 277 4.28 3.97 7.77
N ASN A 278 3.31 3.44 7.00
CA ASN A 278 1.89 3.72 7.23
C ASN A 278 1.44 3.24 8.62
N SER A 279 1.82 2.03 9.03
CA SER A 279 1.46 1.47 10.33
C SER A 279 2.10 2.23 11.50
N ILE A 280 3.38 2.58 11.39
CA ILE A 280 4.10 3.38 12.39
C ILE A 280 3.46 4.77 12.50
N GLY A 281 3.18 5.41 11.35
CA GLY A 281 2.48 6.68 11.30
C GLY A 281 1.12 6.59 12.00
N GLY A 282 0.34 5.56 11.71
CA GLY A 282 -0.96 5.32 12.34
C GLY A 282 -0.88 5.21 13.86
N SER A 283 0.12 4.49 14.38
CA SER A 283 0.34 4.37 15.83
C SER A 283 0.73 5.70 16.46
N VAL A 284 1.63 6.45 15.84
CA VAL A 284 2.04 7.77 16.32
C VAL A 284 0.89 8.77 16.27
N GLY A 285 0.17 8.82 15.15
CA GLY A 285 -0.95 9.74 14.96
C GLY A 285 -2.09 9.50 15.96
N SER A 286 -2.47 8.23 16.17
CA SER A 286 -3.48 7.89 17.16
C SER A 286 -3.04 8.20 18.61
N ALA A 287 -1.78 7.95 18.95
CA ALA A 287 -1.26 8.26 20.29
C ALA A 287 -1.26 9.77 20.56
N ILE A 288 -0.83 10.58 19.61
CA ILE A 288 -0.84 12.05 19.75
C ILE A 288 -2.30 12.55 19.83
N ALA A 289 -3.16 12.12 18.93
CA ALA A 289 -4.56 12.55 18.93
C ALA A 289 -5.29 12.14 20.21
N GLY A 290 -5.02 10.93 20.75
CA GLY A 290 -5.57 10.47 22.02
C GLY A 290 -5.25 11.41 23.17
N GLN A 291 -3.99 11.81 23.33
CA GLN A 291 -3.57 12.75 24.38
C GLN A 291 -4.28 14.12 24.27
N PHE A 292 -4.50 14.61 23.05
CA PHE A 292 -5.21 15.87 22.85
C PHE A 292 -6.72 15.71 23.06
N ILE A 293 -7.30 14.56 22.73
CA ILE A 293 -8.70 14.24 23.01
C ILE A 293 -8.93 14.22 24.53
N ASP A 294 -8.04 13.60 25.30
CA ASP A 294 -8.14 13.54 26.77
C ASP A 294 -8.14 14.92 27.44
N ARG A 295 -7.43 15.90 26.83
CA ARG A 295 -7.28 17.25 27.38
C ARG A 295 -8.31 18.24 26.88
N MET A 296 -8.71 18.15 25.62
CA MET A 296 -9.49 19.18 24.91
C MET A 296 -10.76 18.61 24.26
N GLY A 297 -11.06 17.34 24.47
CA GLY A 297 -12.15 16.65 23.80
C GLY A 297 -11.87 16.42 22.32
N SER A 298 -12.91 16.10 21.57
CA SER A 298 -12.82 15.80 20.13
C SER A 298 -12.24 16.94 19.29
N ARG A 299 -12.41 18.19 19.74
CA ARG A 299 -11.78 19.36 19.08
C ARG A 299 -10.26 19.29 19.11
N GLY A 300 -9.67 18.84 20.24
CA GLY A 300 -8.22 18.61 20.33
C GLY A 300 -7.76 17.56 19.32
N GLY A 301 -8.51 16.49 19.19
CA GLY A 301 -8.25 15.46 18.17
C GLY A 301 -8.28 16.03 16.74
N PHE A 302 -9.28 16.81 16.36
CA PHE A 302 -9.36 17.40 15.03
C PHE A 302 -8.28 18.44 14.75
N ILE A 303 -7.80 19.18 15.74
CA ILE A 303 -6.63 20.07 15.59
C ILE A 303 -5.39 19.24 15.21
N VAL A 304 -5.16 18.11 15.89
CA VAL A 304 -4.06 17.20 15.58
C VAL A 304 -4.22 16.63 14.17
N VAL A 305 -5.41 16.18 13.79
CA VAL A 305 -5.72 15.68 12.44
C VAL A 305 -5.36 16.71 11.38
N THR A 306 -5.81 17.95 11.56
CA THR A 306 -5.54 19.04 10.62
C THR A 306 -4.03 19.33 10.53
N ALA A 307 -3.34 19.41 11.65
CA ALA A 307 -1.91 19.65 11.70
C ALA A 307 -1.14 18.52 11.00
N LEU A 308 -1.46 17.26 11.27
CA LEU A 308 -0.84 16.10 10.63
C LEU A 308 -1.13 16.03 9.13
N ALA A 309 -2.38 16.32 8.70
CA ALA A 309 -2.74 16.31 7.29
C ALA A 309 -1.99 17.40 6.51
N LEU A 310 -1.96 18.62 7.03
CA LEU A 310 -1.22 19.73 6.37
C LEU A 310 0.29 19.47 6.36
N THR A 311 0.86 18.97 7.44
CA THR A 311 2.28 18.62 7.52
C THR A 311 2.61 17.48 6.55
N SER A 312 1.77 16.44 6.47
CA SER A 312 1.91 15.33 5.52
C SER A 312 1.90 15.83 4.07
N LEU A 313 0.95 16.72 3.74
CA LEU A 313 0.86 17.30 2.40
C LEU A 313 2.08 18.17 2.08
N ALA A 314 2.52 19.01 3.01
CA ALA A 314 3.70 19.85 2.84
C ALA A 314 4.96 19.01 2.60
N ILE A 315 5.16 17.95 3.38
CA ILE A 315 6.30 17.03 3.21
C ILE A 315 6.20 16.28 1.87
N ALA A 316 5.02 15.82 1.48
CA ALA A 316 4.81 15.18 0.17
C ALA A 316 5.20 16.12 -0.97
N MET A 317 4.89 17.42 -0.85
CA MET A 317 5.27 18.43 -1.85
C MET A 317 6.79 18.65 -1.94
N LEU A 318 7.55 18.44 -0.86
CA LEU A 318 9.01 18.47 -0.93
C LEU A 318 9.58 17.35 -1.80
N GLY A 319 8.92 16.20 -1.84
CA GLY A 319 9.25 15.07 -2.72
C GLY A 319 8.75 15.19 -4.17
N PHE A 320 8.05 16.27 -4.50
CA PHE A 320 7.39 16.44 -5.80
C PHE A 320 8.35 16.31 -6.99
N LYS A 321 9.50 16.97 -6.94
CA LYS A 321 10.49 16.97 -8.03
C LYS A 321 11.00 15.55 -8.29
N GLN A 322 11.35 14.83 -7.25
CA GLN A 322 11.89 13.47 -7.34
C GLN A 322 10.86 12.49 -7.92
N ILE A 323 9.60 12.58 -7.45
CA ILE A 323 8.52 11.72 -7.93
C ILE A 323 8.17 12.05 -9.39
N LYS A 324 8.13 13.34 -9.75
CA LYS A 324 7.88 13.77 -11.12
C LYS A 324 8.96 13.23 -12.07
N GLU A 325 10.22 13.47 -11.78
CA GLU A 325 11.34 13.02 -12.61
C GLU A 325 11.37 11.49 -12.78
N SER A 326 11.08 10.74 -11.71
CA SER A 326 11.04 9.27 -11.76
C SER A 326 9.87 8.72 -12.57
N THR A 327 8.76 9.44 -12.67
CA THR A 327 7.55 8.97 -13.39
C THR A 327 7.44 9.48 -14.82
N GLU A 328 8.16 10.52 -15.19
CA GLU A 328 8.24 11.00 -16.58
C GLU A 328 9.21 10.14 -17.44
N GLN A 329 10.06 9.35 -16.81
CA GLN A 329 10.86 8.33 -17.50
C GLN A 329 9.94 7.16 -17.92
N PRO A 330 10.06 6.64 -19.17
CA PRO A 330 9.21 5.55 -19.62
C PRO A 330 9.34 4.34 -18.71
N THR A 331 8.21 3.75 -18.34
CA THR A 331 8.16 2.52 -17.56
C THR A 331 8.85 1.39 -18.30
N LEU A 332 9.75 0.72 -17.62
CA LEU A 332 10.54 -0.40 -18.13
C LEU A 332 9.69 -1.64 -18.49
N THR A 333 8.42 -1.64 -18.11
CA THR A 333 7.45 -2.72 -18.38
C THR A 333 6.77 -2.62 -19.75
N ASN A 334 6.93 -1.55 -20.51
CA ASN A 334 6.27 -1.38 -21.82
C ASN A 334 7.16 -1.79 -23.03
N VAL A 335 8.30 -2.44 -22.81
CA VAL A 335 9.23 -2.84 -23.88
C VAL A 335 9.18 -4.33 -24.17
N SER A 336 8.31 -5.11 -23.51
CA SER A 336 8.15 -6.53 -23.81
C SER A 336 6.68 -6.89 -24.02
N VAL A 337 6.13 -6.56 -25.18
CA VAL A 337 5.08 -7.30 -25.87
C VAL A 337 5.45 -7.36 -27.34
#